data_a6e047a3245df2cf0c182fecea7eea57
#
_entry.id   a6e047a3245df2cf0c182fecea7eea57
#
_cell.length_a   1.000
_cell.length_b   1.000
_cell.length_c   1.000
_cell.angle_alpha   90.00
_cell.angle_beta   90.00
_cell.angle_gamma   90.00
#
_symmetry.space_group_name_H-M   'P 1'
#
loop_
_entity.id
_entity.type
_entity.pdbx_description
1 polymer ?
#
loop_
_entity_poly.entity_id
_entity_poly.type
_entity_poly.pdbx_seq_one_letter_code
_entity_poly.pdbx_strand_id
1 'polypeptide(L)'
;MPYDFEDTLESWYVKVTYGLAGDEEWEDEEGEESRAPAAGIEVGHVILWRLRDDTGDSGWEAADAESGDLEVIASAVLGRSGRAGYSAAFEKAVTHPVGDLLILDRVHLDRAWRGFGLGPILAAEAIRRLSGGCCAVAAYPAMGEYPEDREQVTEAYRRQAKKKIAALWESIGFQRFRRGVWLLDTALRQPEELMLARRAELHALSADFQRCGLFRSGPVGAVNVVEDGSEVSVGPRTI
;
A
#
# COMPACT_ATOMS: atom_id res chain seq x y z
N MET A 1 -7.21 -30.42 4.37
CA MET A 1 -6.82 -29.61 5.53
C MET A 1 -7.20 -28.20 5.16
N PRO A 2 -8.00 -27.47 5.92
CA PRO A 2 -8.15 -26.05 5.69
C PRO A 2 -6.77 -25.39 5.85
N TYR A 3 -6.50 -24.34 5.10
CA TYR A 3 -5.29 -23.56 5.16
C TYR A 3 -5.28 -22.82 6.51
N ASP A 4 -4.48 -23.27 7.46
CA ASP A 4 -4.43 -22.74 8.83
C ASP A 4 -3.60 -21.43 8.94
N PHE A 5 -3.27 -20.77 7.80
CA PHE A 5 -2.44 -19.56 7.81
C PHE A 5 -3.23 -18.25 7.72
N GLU A 6 -4.57 -18.31 7.63
CA GLU A 6 -5.41 -17.11 7.53
C GLU A 6 -5.22 -16.16 8.72
N ASP A 7 -4.98 -16.71 9.91
CA ASP A 7 -4.71 -15.92 11.10
C ASP A 7 -3.30 -15.31 11.13
N THR A 8 -2.35 -15.90 10.38
CA THR A 8 -0.93 -15.48 10.36
C THR A 8 -0.63 -14.48 9.25
N LEU A 9 -1.31 -14.60 8.10
CA LEU A 9 -1.12 -13.73 6.95
C LEU A 9 -2.47 -13.20 6.46
N GLU A 10 -2.79 -11.97 6.83
CA GLU A 10 -4.04 -11.28 6.52
C GLU A 10 -3.88 -10.41 5.26
N SER A 11 -4.79 -10.53 4.31
CA SER A 11 -4.77 -9.75 3.06
C SER A 11 -5.66 -8.50 3.14
N TRP A 12 -5.18 -7.41 2.56
CA TRP A 12 -5.89 -6.15 2.44
C TRP A 12 -5.94 -5.69 0.99
N TYR A 13 -7.14 -5.52 0.46
CA TYR A 13 -7.38 -4.96 -0.86
C TYR A 13 -7.94 -3.54 -0.73
N VAL A 14 -7.13 -2.55 -1.05
CA VAL A 14 -7.51 -1.13 -0.96
C VAL A 14 -7.89 -0.63 -2.34
N LYS A 15 -9.19 -0.42 -2.59
CA LYS A 15 -9.67 0.15 -3.84
C LYS A 15 -9.32 1.63 -3.93
N VAL A 16 -8.88 2.06 -5.10
CA VAL A 16 -8.69 3.46 -5.46
C VAL A 16 -9.80 3.84 -6.43
N THR A 17 -10.70 4.70 -5.97
CA THR A 17 -11.82 5.14 -6.79
C THR A 17 -11.69 6.62 -7.16
N TYR A 18 -12.09 6.97 -8.37
CA TYR A 18 -12.37 8.32 -8.80
C TYR A 18 -13.87 8.51 -8.79
N GLY A 19 -14.34 9.40 -7.96
CA GLY A 19 -15.75 9.77 -7.87
C GLY A 19 -15.89 11.26 -7.65
N LEU A 20 -16.98 11.84 -8.14
CA LEU A 20 -17.43 13.13 -7.67
C LEU A 20 -17.83 12.91 -6.21
N ALA A 21 -17.21 13.63 -5.27
CA ALA A 21 -17.84 13.78 -3.96
C ALA A 21 -19.16 14.47 -4.26
N GLY A 22 -20.25 13.73 -4.19
CA GLY A 22 -21.58 14.35 -4.20
C GLY A 22 -21.62 15.25 -3.00
N ASP A 23 -22.08 16.48 -3.17
CA ASP A 23 -22.52 17.35 -2.09
C ASP A 23 -23.80 16.72 -1.46
N GLU A 24 -23.67 15.53 -0.88
CA GLU A 24 -24.72 14.96 -0.10
C GLU A 24 -24.56 15.51 1.32
N GLU A 25 -25.24 16.60 1.58
CA GLU A 25 -25.62 17.02 2.93
C GLU A 25 -26.25 15.79 3.60
N TRP A 26 -25.59 15.29 4.66
CA TRP A 26 -26.13 14.28 5.53
C TRP A 26 -27.20 14.96 6.39
N GLU A 27 -28.42 15.03 5.90
CA GLU A 27 -29.58 15.29 6.74
C GLU A 27 -29.96 13.96 7.42
N ASP A 28 -29.67 13.88 8.73
CA ASP A 28 -30.13 12.83 9.62
C ASP A 28 -31.66 12.96 9.78
N GLU A 29 -32.40 12.41 8.86
CA GLU A 29 -33.85 12.11 9.09
C GLU A 29 -34.04 10.60 9.08
N GLU A 30 -34.62 10.14 10.18
CA GLU A 30 -35.04 8.76 10.43
C GLU A 30 -35.97 8.26 9.30
N GLY A 31 -35.43 7.48 8.38
CA GLY A 31 -36.21 6.86 7.30
C GLY A 31 -35.34 6.00 6.39
N GLU A 32 -35.42 4.72 6.61
CA GLU A 32 -34.85 3.63 5.84
C GLU A 32 -34.67 3.92 4.34
N GLU A 33 -33.47 4.06 3.92
CA GLU A 33 -32.83 3.51 2.71
C GLU A 33 -31.40 3.97 2.72
N SER A 34 -30.51 3.10 3.23
CA SER A 34 -29.06 3.29 3.10
C SER A 34 -28.70 3.35 1.63
N ARG A 35 -28.66 4.57 1.09
CA ARG A 35 -28.13 4.81 -0.24
C ARG A 35 -26.62 4.67 -0.15
N ALA A 36 -26.11 3.55 -0.63
CA ALA A 36 -24.69 3.35 -0.80
C ALA A 36 -24.07 4.59 -1.49
N PRO A 37 -22.93 5.10 -1.04
CA PRO A 37 -22.26 6.22 -1.69
C PRO A 37 -22.12 5.89 -3.16
N ALA A 38 -22.37 6.88 -4.05
CA ALA A 38 -22.30 6.68 -5.49
C ALA A 38 -20.96 6.02 -5.82
N ALA A 39 -21.01 4.77 -6.29
CA ALA A 39 -19.84 3.94 -6.50
C ALA A 39 -18.92 4.67 -7.49
N GLY A 40 -17.81 5.22 -6.98
CA GLY A 40 -16.81 5.86 -7.82
C GLY A 40 -16.24 4.83 -8.80
N ILE A 41 -15.73 5.31 -9.93
CA ILE A 41 -15.07 4.45 -10.91
C ILE A 41 -13.76 3.98 -10.31
N GLU A 42 -13.55 2.66 -10.20
CA GLU A 42 -12.26 2.10 -9.76
C GLU A 42 -11.20 2.45 -10.79
N VAL A 43 -10.12 3.06 -10.34
CA VAL A 43 -8.98 3.52 -11.16
C VAL A 43 -7.67 2.86 -10.75
N GLY A 44 -7.73 1.98 -9.77
CA GLY A 44 -6.59 1.22 -9.28
C GLY A 44 -6.82 0.59 -7.93
N HIS A 45 -5.79 -0.08 -7.41
CA HIS A 45 -5.82 -0.69 -6.09
C HIS A 45 -4.43 -0.79 -5.46
N VAL A 46 -4.40 -0.97 -4.15
CA VAL A 46 -3.21 -1.29 -3.37
C VAL A 46 -3.45 -2.61 -2.65
N ILE A 47 -2.52 -3.56 -2.78
CA ILE A 47 -2.56 -4.84 -2.07
C ILE A 47 -1.51 -4.80 -0.97
N LEU A 48 -1.95 -5.07 0.26
CA LEU A 48 -1.09 -5.19 1.41
C LEU A 48 -1.37 -6.53 2.11
N TRP A 49 -0.35 -7.02 2.81
CA TRP A 49 -0.46 -8.18 3.67
C TRP A 49 0.01 -7.80 5.05
N ARG A 50 -0.64 -8.33 6.07
CA ARG A 50 -0.23 -8.19 7.45
C ARG A 50 0.24 -9.52 7.96
N LEU A 51 1.52 -9.62 8.26
CA LEU A 51 2.11 -10.77 8.89
C LEU A 51 2.09 -10.57 10.40
N ARG A 52 1.29 -11.38 11.08
CA ARG A 52 1.11 -11.32 12.53
C ARG A 52 2.24 -12.04 13.23
N ASP A 53 2.78 -11.42 14.28
CA ASP A 53 3.90 -11.95 15.08
C ASP A 53 3.44 -12.86 16.22
N ASP A 54 2.17 -12.79 16.63
CA ASP A 54 1.63 -13.39 17.85
C ASP A 54 0.89 -14.72 17.66
N THR A 55 0.70 -15.19 16.43
CA THR A 55 -0.08 -16.42 16.15
C THR A 55 0.63 -17.70 16.57
N GLY A 56 1.95 -17.67 16.67
CA GLY A 56 2.77 -18.84 16.99
C GLY A 56 3.06 -19.75 15.79
N ASP A 57 2.45 -19.49 14.65
CA ASP A 57 2.67 -20.21 13.40
C ASP A 57 3.86 -19.65 12.62
N SER A 58 4.29 -20.42 11.60
CA SER A 58 5.41 -20.03 10.77
C SER A 58 5.01 -18.95 9.76
N GLY A 59 5.31 -17.69 10.07
CA GLY A 59 5.11 -16.59 9.12
C GLY A 59 5.87 -16.77 7.79
N TRP A 60 6.98 -17.54 7.80
CA TRP A 60 7.69 -17.87 6.58
C TRP A 60 6.89 -18.84 5.69
N GLU A 61 6.31 -19.89 6.29
CA GLU A 61 5.50 -20.87 5.55
C GLU A 61 4.23 -20.24 5.00
N ALA A 62 3.61 -19.35 5.76
CA ALA A 62 2.46 -18.59 5.30
C ALA A 62 2.79 -17.71 4.08
N ALA A 63 3.91 -17.01 4.12
CA ALA A 63 4.37 -16.16 3.02
C ALA A 63 4.81 -16.96 1.78
N ASP A 64 5.50 -18.09 1.96
CA ASP A 64 5.94 -18.99 0.87
C ASP A 64 4.75 -19.63 0.16
N ALA A 65 3.72 -20.00 0.92
CA ALA A 65 2.50 -20.58 0.36
C ALA A 65 1.73 -19.58 -0.52
N GLU A 66 1.82 -18.28 -0.24
CA GLU A 66 1.06 -17.24 -0.94
C GLU A 66 1.76 -16.81 -2.24
N SER A 67 3.01 -16.37 -2.17
CA SER A 67 3.75 -15.95 -3.36
C SER A 67 5.27 -15.90 -3.17
N GLY A 68 6.01 -16.04 -4.30
CA GLY A 68 7.47 -15.93 -4.27
C GLY A 68 7.99 -14.55 -3.86
N ASP A 69 7.25 -13.46 -4.07
CA ASP A 69 7.64 -12.13 -3.63
C ASP A 69 7.50 -12.00 -2.10
N LEU A 70 6.44 -12.58 -1.52
CA LEU A 70 6.25 -12.66 -0.07
C LEU A 70 7.30 -13.57 0.58
N GLU A 71 7.65 -14.72 -0.04
CA GLU A 71 8.74 -15.58 0.40
C GLU A 71 10.07 -14.82 0.49
N VAL A 72 10.41 -14.01 -0.54
CA VAL A 72 11.62 -13.19 -0.53
C VAL A 72 11.61 -12.20 0.64
N ILE A 73 10.48 -11.56 0.92
CA ILE A 73 10.33 -10.64 2.04
C ILE A 73 10.48 -11.39 3.36
N ALA A 74 9.73 -12.48 3.57
CA ALA A 74 9.81 -13.29 4.77
C ALA A 74 11.24 -13.82 5.03
N SER A 75 11.90 -14.32 3.98
CA SER A 75 13.32 -14.75 4.03
C SER A 75 14.30 -13.62 4.35
N ALA A 76 13.93 -12.36 4.11
CA ALA A 76 14.75 -11.22 4.48
C ALA A 76 14.50 -10.77 5.92
N VAL A 77 13.27 -10.78 6.39
CA VAL A 77 12.90 -10.17 7.68
C VAL A 77 12.85 -11.16 8.84
N LEU A 78 12.44 -12.41 8.59
CA LEU A 78 12.27 -13.42 9.64
C LEU A 78 13.58 -14.15 9.99
N GLY A 79 13.59 -14.75 11.18
CA GLY A 79 14.66 -15.62 11.65
C GLY A 79 14.70 -16.98 10.93
N ARG A 80 15.88 -17.63 10.91
CA ARG A 80 16.07 -18.92 10.22
C ARG A 80 15.38 -20.12 10.87
N SER A 81 14.85 -19.99 12.07
CA SER A 81 14.40 -21.13 12.86
C SER A 81 12.94 -21.55 12.65
N GLY A 82 12.25 -20.96 11.68
CA GLY A 82 10.81 -21.28 11.42
C GLY A 82 9.88 -21.01 12.61
N ARG A 83 10.42 -20.47 13.71
CA ARG A 83 9.65 -20.02 14.88
C ARG A 83 9.42 -18.52 14.76
N ALA A 84 8.30 -18.09 15.31
CA ALA A 84 7.93 -16.69 15.43
C ALA A 84 9.13 -15.82 15.83
N GLY A 85 9.34 -14.73 15.09
CA GLY A 85 10.32 -13.71 15.43
C GLY A 85 11.16 -13.22 14.26
N TYR A 86 11.57 -12.00 14.39
CA TYR A 86 12.38 -11.30 13.40
C TYR A 86 13.85 -11.74 13.42
N SER A 87 14.54 -11.54 12.31
CA SER A 87 15.99 -11.81 12.26
C SER A 87 16.76 -10.70 12.98
N ALA A 88 17.92 -11.02 13.57
CA ALA A 88 18.79 -10.04 14.21
C ALA A 88 19.18 -8.86 13.29
N ALA A 89 19.18 -9.06 11.96
CA ALA A 89 19.42 -7.99 11.01
C ALA A 89 18.22 -7.04 10.90
N PHE A 90 16.98 -7.56 10.97
CA PHE A 90 15.78 -6.77 10.99
C PHE A 90 15.66 -5.99 12.31
N GLU A 91 15.85 -6.68 13.45
CA GLU A 91 15.84 -6.05 14.78
C GLU A 91 16.83 -4.88 14.90
N LYS A 92 17.96 -4.96 14.20
CA LYS A 92 18.95 -3.88 14.16
C LYS A 92 18.54 -2.73 13.21
N ALA A 93 17.72 -3.00 12.20
CA ALA A 93 17.31 -2.03 11.19
C ALA A 93 16.06 -1.24 11.58
N VAL A 94 15.24 -1.75 12.50
CA VAL A 94 13.98 -1.16 12.96
C VAL A 94 14.12 -0.66 14.40
N THR A 95 13.63 0.51 14.68
CA THR A 95 13.78 1.17 15.99
C THR A 95 13.08 0.38 17.12
N HIS A 96 11.86 -0.11 16.85
CA HIS A 96 11.07 -0.91 17.78
C HIS A 96 10.55 -2.16 17.09
N PRO A 97 11.35 -3.23 16.99
CA PRO A 97 11.02 -4.44 16.23
C PRO A 97 10.06 -5.37 17.00
N VAL A 98 8.94 -4.83 17.46
CA VAL A 98 7.90 -5.55 18.22
C VAL A 98 6.55 -5.23 17.60
N GLY A 99 5.76 -6.24 17.33
CA GLY A 99 4.46 -6.15 16.65
C GLY A 99 4.50 -6.75 15.25
N ASP A 100 3.44 -6.57 14.51
CA ASP A 100 3.25 -7.15 13.19
C ASP A 100 4.14 -6.49 12.12
N LEU A 101 4.25 -7.16 10.97
CA LEU A 101 4.86 -6.62 9.76
C LEU A 101 3.77 -6.34 8.73
N LEU A 102 3.67 -5.09 8.27
CA LEU A 102 2.87 -4.79 7.09
C LEU A 102 3.73 -5.00 5.83
N ILE A 103 3.18 -5.63 4.81
CA ILE A 103 3.87 -5.87 3.54
C ILE A 103 3.12 -5.13 2.43
N LEU A 104 3.78 -4.19 1.77
CA LEU A 104 3.27 -3.56 0.57
C LEU A 104 3.63 -4.44 -0.63
N ASP A 105 2.66 -5.22 -1.10
CA ASP A 105 2.85 -6.15 -2.21
C ASP A 105 2.73 -5.44 -3.55
N ARG A 106 1.61 -4.74 -3.77
CA ARG A 106 1.31 -4.17 -5.09
C ARG A 106 0.60 -2.83 -5.01
N VAL A 107 0.98 -1.93 -5.92
CA VAL A 107 0.22 -0.72 -6.24
C VAL A 107 -0.07 -0.74 -7.73
N HIS A 108 -1.33 -0.82 -8.06
CA HIS A 108 -1.82 -0.78 -9.43
C HIS A 108 -2.63 0.48 -9.67
N LEU A 109 -2.40 1.12 -10.79
CA LEU A 109 -3.21 2.22 -11.30
C LEU A 109 -3.51 1.97 -12.78
N ASP A 110 -4.69 2.31 -13.21
CA ASP A 110 -5.06 2.30 -14.61
C ASP A 110 -4.16 3.21 -15.42
N ARG A 111 -3.94 2.86 -16.68
CA ARG A 111 -2.97 3.51 -17.55
C ARG A 111 -3.14 5.04 -17.62
N ALA A 112 -4.38 5.51 -17.63
CA ALA A 112 -4.72 6.94 -17.67
C ALA A 112 -4.27 7.70 -16.42
N TRP A 113 -4.06 7.01 -15.29
CA TRP A 113 -3.72 7.59 -13.99
C TRP A 113 -2.24 7.45 -13.64
N ARG A 114 -1.43 6.87 -14.53
CA ARG A 114 0.01 6.68 -14.33
C ARG A 114 0.80 7.92 -14.76
N GLY A 115 1.99 8.06 -14.19
CA GLY A 115 2.92 9.14 -14.53
C GLY A 115 2.75 10.43 -13.73
N PHE A 116 1.71 10.55 -12.91
CA PHE A 116 1.43 11.74 -12.08
C PHE A 116 1.98 11.63 -10.65
N GLY A 117 2.73 10.59 -10.32
CA GLY A 117 3.26 10.41 -8.97
C GLY A 117 2.24 9.93 -7.93
N LEU A 118 1.05 9.48 -8.36
CA LEU A 118 -0.03 9.05 -7.46
C LEU A 118 0.30 7.77 -6.70
N GLY A 119 0.98 6.80 -7.32
CA GLY A 119 1.27 5.50 -6.71
C GLY A 119 1.91 5.59 -5.32
N PRO A 120 3.01 6.32 -5.14
CA PRO A 120 3.64 6.48 -3.81
C PRO A 120 2.72 7.13 -2.78
N ILE A 121 1.87 8.06 -3.19
CA ILE A 121 0.95 8.77 -2.29
C ILE A 121 -0.16 7.84 -1.81
N LEU A 122 -0.74 7.07 -2.72
CA LEU A 122 -1.77 6.08 -2.39
C LEU A 122 -1.20 4.98 -1.48
N ALA A 123 0.03 4.50 -1.79
CA ALA A 123 0.72 3.56 -0.92
C ALA A 123 0.95 4.14 0.48
N ALA A 124 1.44 5.37 0.58
CA ALA A 124 1.69 6.02 1.87
C ALA A 124 0.39 6.23 2.66
N GLU A 125 -0.72 6.59 2.00
CA GLU A 125 -2.02 6.74 2.66
C GLU A 125 -2.58 5.40 3.14
N ALA A 126 -2.46 4.32 2.34
CA ALA A 126 -2.85 2.98 2.75
C ALA A 126 -2.00 2.50 3.96
N ILE A 127 -0.68 2.69 3.90
CA ILE A 127 0.23 2.38 5.00
C ILE A 127 -0.17 3.13 6.27
N ARG A 128 -0.39 4.44 6.18
CA ARG A 128 -0.79 5.26 7.33
C ARG A 128 -2.05 4.75 8.02
N ARG A 129 -3.00 4.20 7.26
CA ARG A 129 -4.27 3.66 7.80
C ARG A 129 -4.11 2.27 8.39
N LEU A 130 -3.28 1.43 7.79
CA LEU A 130 -3.20 0.00 8.09
C LEU A 130 -2.01 -0.40 8.95
N SER A 131 -1.01 0.49 9.17
CA SER A 131 0.18 0.17 9.94
C SER A 131 0.02 0.21 11.47
N GLY A 132 -1.21 0.42 11.97
CA GLY A 132 -1.46 0.37 13.42
C GLY A 132 -1.08 -0.99 13.99
N GLY A 133 -0.18 -1.02 15.01
CA GLY A 133 0.36 -2.25 15.60
C GLY A 133 1.48 -2.93 14.81
N CYS A 134 1.87 -2.39 13.65
CA CYS A 134 3.00 -2.91 12.89
C CYS A 134 4.29 -2.18 13.26
N CYS A 135 5.38 -2.91 13.44
CA CYS A 135 6.70 -2.33 13.75
C CYS A 135 7.41 -1.76 12.50
N ALA A 136 7.11 -2.30 11.32
CA ALA A 136 7.66 -1.83 10.06
C ALA A 136 6.74 -2.17 8.89
N VAL A 137 7.02 -1.54 7.74
CA VAL A 137 6.45 -1.94 6.44
C VAL A 137 7.57 -2.47 5.56
N ALA A 138 7.37 -3.65 4.96
CA ALA A 138 8.30 -4.22 3.99
C ALA A 138 7.75 -4.11 2.57
N ALA A 139 8.62 -3.91 1.59
CA ALA A 139 8.27 -3.94 0.18
C ALA A 139 9.39 -4.61 -0.63
N TYR A 140 9.00 -5.36 -1.67
CA TYR A 140 9.92 -5.88 -2.66
C TYR A 140 9.61 -5.24 -4.01
N PRO A 141 10.51 -4.40 -4.57
CA PRO A 141 10.27 -3.72 -5.84
C PRO A 141 10.24 -4.72 -7.00
N ALA A 142 9.11 -5.36 -7.21
CA ALA A 142 8.84 -6.23 -8.33
C ALA A 142 7.92 -5.53 -9.33
N MET A 143 7.93 -6.01 -10.58
CA MET A 143 7.01 -5.53 -11.60
C MET A 143 5.66 -6.22 -11.40
N GLY A 144 4.62 -5.45 -11.11
CA GLY A 144 3.25 -5.96 -11.00
C GLY A 144 2.62 -6.32 -12.36
N GLU A 145 3.12 -5.72 -13.45
CA GLU A 145 2.63 -5.97 -14.80
C GLU A 145 3.80 -6.17 -15.76
N TYR A 146 3.60 -7.08 -16.70
CA TYR A 146 4.53 -7.30 -17.80
C TYR A 146 3.92 -6.72 -19.09
N PRO A 147 4.76 -6.20 -20.01
CA PRO A 147 4.30 -5.86 -21.35
C PRO A 147 3.61 -7.07 -22.02
N GLU A 148 2.63 -6.80 -22.88
CA GLU A 148 1.94 -7.84 -23.66
C GLU A 148 2.93 -8.69 -24.47
N ASP A 149 3.97 -8.05 -25.00
CA ASP A 149 5.10 -8.70 -25.67
C ASP A 149 6.16 -9.10 -24.63
N ARG A 150 6.11 -10.34 -24.20
CA ARG A 150 7.04 -10.91 -23.22
C ARG A 150 8.50 -10.97 -23.71
N GLU A 151 8.75 -10.92 -25.02
CA GLU A 151 10.10 -10.92 -25.59
C GLU A 151 10.84 -9.62 -25.29
N GLN A 152 10.12 -8.52 -25.07
CA GLN A 152 10.71 -7.24 -24.66
C GLN A 152 11.14 -7.21 -23.19
N VAL A 153 10.77 -8.18 -22.38
CA VAL A 153 11.09 -8.24 -20.94
C VAL A 153 12.51 -8.77 -20.74
N THR A 154 13.48 -8.04 -21.22
CA THR A 154 14.90 -8.35 -21.02
C THR A 154 15.29 -8.16 -19.54
N GLU A 155 16.42 -8.73 -19.14
CA GLU A 155 16.95 -8.53 -17.79
C GLU A 155 17.31 -7.05 -17.52
N ALA A 156 17.76 -6.33 -18.55
CA ALA A 156 17.99 -4.89 -18.46
C ALA A 156 16.71 -4.12 -18.19
N TYR A 157 15.61 -4.48 -18.87
CA TYR A 157 14.27 -3.91 -18.63
C TYR A 157 13.82 -4.14 -17.19
N ARG A 158 13.90 -5.39 -16.69
CA ARG A 158 13.56 -5.73 -15.30
C ARG A 158 14.37 -4.94 -14.29
N ARG A 159 15.68 -4.80 -14.49
CA ARG A 159 16.55 -4.00 -13.61
C ARG A 159 16.15 -2.52 -13.60
N GLN A 160 15.83 -1.96 -14.76
CA GLN A 160 15.42 -0.57 -14.86
C GLN A 160 14.06 -0.33 -14.19
N ALA A 161 13.09 -1.24 -14.38
CA ALA A 161 11.80 -1.19 -13.71
C ALA A 161 11.96 -1.25 -12.19
N LYS A 162 12.71 -2.23 -11.68
CA LYS A 162 13.01 -2.34 -10.24
C LYS A 162 13.65 -1.06 -9.68
N LYS A 163 14.59 -0.46 -10.41
CA LYS A 163 15.23 0.80 -9.99
C LYS A 163 14.21 1.96 -9.91
N LYS A 164 13.30 2.06 -10.88
CA LYS A 164 12.24 3.08 -10.86
C LYS A 164 11.29 2.88 -9.70
N ILE A 165 10.83 1.65 -9.47
CA ILE A 165 9.92 1.32 -8.37
C ILE A 165 10.61 1.59 -7.02
N ALA A 166 11.86 1.17 -6.85
CA ALA A 166 12.63 1.43 -5.64
C ALA A 166 12.76 2.94 -5.35
N ALA A 167 13.01 3.77 -6.36
CA ALA A 167 13.08 5.22 -6.19
C ALA A 167 11.72 5.83 -5.77
N LEU A 168 10.59 5.24 -6.21
CA LEU A 168 9.27 5.66 -5.75
C LEU A 168 9.07 5.33 -4.27
N TRP A 169 9.48 4.14 -3.81
CA TRP A 169 9.39 3.77 -2.40
C TRP A 169 10.34 4.60 -1.52
N GLU A 170 11.55 4.85 -1.99
CA GLU A 170 12.50 5.74 -1.30
C GLU A 170 11.91 7.13 -1.07
N SER A 171 11.12 7.64 -2.04
CA SER A 171 10.49 8.95 -1.96
C SER A 171 9.40 9.09 -0.88
N ILE A 172 8.95 8.00 -0.29
CA ILE A 172 7.99 7.97 0.84
C ILE A 172 8.60 7.37 2.12
N GLY A 173 9.93 7.23 2.16
CA GLY A 173 10.66 6.90 3.37
C GLY A 173 11.15 5.46 3.50
N PHE A 174 10.92 4.60 2.50
CA PHE A 174 11.51 3.28 2.51
C PHE A 174 13.02 3.35 2.36
N GLN A 175 13.72 2.52 3.09
CA GLN A 175 15.16 2.36 3.04
C GLN A 175 15.53 0.96 2.57
N ARG A 176 16.63 0.87 1.81
CA ARG A 176 17.13 -0.40 1.31
C ARG A 176 17.58 -1.28 2.46
N PHE A 177 17.07 -2.48 2.50
CA PHE A 177 17.47 -3.54 3.43
C PHE A 177 18.33 -4.59 2.72
N ARG A 178 18.08 -5.86 2.88
CA ARG A 178 18.83 -6.95 2.26
C ARG A 178 17.97 -7.73 1.27
N ARG A 179 18.60 -8.53 0.40
CA ARG A 179 17.92 -9.37 -0.63
C ARG A 179 16.99 -8.60 -1.56
N GLY A 180 17.20 -7.29 -1.72
CA GLY A 180 16.35 -6.43 -2.53
C GLY A 180 15.08 -5.96 -1.85
N VAL A 181 14.84 -6.33 -0.60
CA VAL A 181 13.73 -5.84 0.24
C VAL A 181 14.04 -4.43 0.73
N TRP A 182 13.00 -3.63 0.86
CA TRP A 182 13.00 -2.29 1.40
C TRP A 182 12.14 -2.26 2.66
N LEU A 183 12.54 -1.48 3.65
CA LEU A 183 11.84 -1.32 4.91
C LEU A 183 11.49 0.14 5.14
N LEU A 184 10.33 0.38 5.72
CA LEU A 184 9.90 1.64 6.28
C LEU A 184 9.65 1.40 7.77
N ASP A 185 10.42 2.07 8.61
CA ASP A 185 10.27 2.00 10.06
C ASP A 185 9.08 2.88 10.50
N THR A 186 8.06 2.28 11.09
CA THR A 186 6.84 2.98 11.50
C THR A 186 7.03 3.89 12.71
N ALA A 187 8.12 3.73 13.46
CA ALA A 187 8.44 4.59 14.59
C ALA A 187 9.07 5.94 14.17
N LEU A 188 9.50 6.09 12.91
CA LEU A 188 10.12 7.32 12.41
C LEU A 188 9.05 8.30 11.90
N ARG A 189 9.26 9.59 12.14
CA ARG A 189 8.42 10.68 11.61
C ARG A 189 8.71 11.01 10.15
N GLN A 190 9.92 10.70 9.67
CA GLN A 190 10.34 11.02 8.31
C GLN A 190 9.38 10.54 7.22
N PRO A 191 8.82 9.32 7.26
CA PRO A 191 7.85 8.88 6.25
C PRO A 191 6.61 9.77 6.20
N GLU A 192 6.10 10.21 7.35
CA GLU A 192 4.95 11.11 7.43
C GLU A 192 5.26 12.49 6.83
N GLU A 193 6.42 13.05 7.15
CA GLU A 193 6.88 14.35 6.62
C GLU A 193 7.02 14.29 5.08
N LEU A 194 7.62 13.22 4.54
CA LEU A 194 7.76 13.00 3.10
C LEU A 194 6.39 12.85 2.42
N MET A 195 5.45 12.14 3.04
CA MET A 195 4.09 12.01 2.53
C MET A 195 3.37 13.35 2.47
N LEU A 196 3.46 14.16 3.54
CA LEU A 196 2.85 15.49 3.59
C LEU A 196 3.41 16.41 2.50
N ALA A 197 4.74 16.39 2.29
CA ALA A 197 5.38 17.15 1.22
C ALA A 197 4.84 16.72 -0.16
N ARG A 198 4.71 15.43 -0.42
CA ARG A 198 4.15 14.89 -1.67
C ARG A 198 2.69 15.29 -1.89
N ARG A 199 1.87 15.26 -0.84
CA ARG A 199 0.48 15.74 -0.94
C ARG A 199 0.41 17.21 -1.29
N ALA A 200 1.28 18.05 -0.71
CA ALA A 200 1.36 19.47 -1.03
C ALA A 200 1.73 19.71 -2.50
N GLU A 201 2.67 18.95 -3.05
CA GLU A 201 3.03 18.99 -4.48
C GLU A 201 1.82 18.67 -5.38
N LEU A 202 1.04 17.63 -5.04
CA LEU A 202 -0.17 17.27 -5.78
C LEU A 202 -1.25 18.35 -5.71
N HIS A 203 -1.46 18.93 -4.53
CA HIS A 203 -2.41 20.03 -4.39
C HIS A 203 -2.01 21.23 -5.24
N ALA A 204 -0.71 21.56 -5.28
CA ALA A 204 -0.20 22.62 -6.14
C ALA A 204 -0.44 22.33 -7.62
N LEU A 205 -0.14 21.11 -8.08
CA LEU A 205 -0.41 20.67 -9.46
C LEU A 205 -1.90 20.70 -9.79
N SER A 206 -2.77 20.24 -8.89
CA SER A 206 -4.22 20.28 -9.07
C SER A 206 -4.73 21.72 -9.21
N ALA A 207 -4.24 22.65 -8.39
CA ALA A 207 -4.60 24.06 -8.48
C ALA A 207 -4.13 24.71 -9.80
N ASP A 208 -2.98 24.31 -10.32
CA ASP A 208 -2.48 24.75 -11.61
C ASP A 208 -3.33 24.21 -12.76
N PHE A 209 -3.74 22.95 -12.72
CA PHE A 209 -4.65 22.36 -13.70
C PHE A 209 -6.01 23.05 -13.70
N GLN A 210 -6.58 23.36 -12.55
CA GLN A 210 -7.83 24.09 -12.42
C GLN A 210 -7.73 25.51 -13.01
N ARG A 211 -6.61 26.20 -12.76
CA ARG A 211 -6.34 27.54 -13.33
C ARG A 211 -6.20 27.51 -14.85
N CYS A 212 -5.62 26.47 -15.42
CA CYS A 212 -5.45 26.34 -16.85
C CYS A 212 -6.74 25.97 -17.60
N GLY A 213 -7.86 25.72 -16.90
CA GLY A 213 -9.17 25.41 -17.51
C GLY A 213 -9.21 24.07 -18.25
N LEU A 214 -8.20 23.22 -18.10
CA LEU A 214 -8.06 21.94 -18.81
C LEU A 214 -8.93 20.84 -18.20
N PHE A 215 -9.44 21.03 -16.98
CA PHE A 215 -10.41 20.15 -16.34
C PHE A 215 -11.61 20.94 -15.82
N ARG A 216 -12.80 20.62 -16.27
CA ARG A 216 -14.02 20.99 -15.58
C ARG A 216 -14.00 20.26 -14.22
N SER A 217 -14.08 21.03 -13.15
CA SER A 217 -14.02 20.65 -11.75
C SER A 217 -14.67 19.30 -11.45
N GLY A 218 -13.84 18.31 -11.10
CA GLY A 218 -14.24 17.13 -10.38
C GLY A 218 -13.37 17.02 -9.12
N PRO A 219 -13.93 16.67 -7.97
CA PRO A 219 -13.17 16.59 -6.73
C PRO A 219 -12.20 15.40 -6.69
N VAL A 220 -11.15 15.56 -5.90
CA VAL A 220 -10.09 14.57 -5.65
C VAL A 220 -10.70 13.31 -5.04
N GLY A 221 -10.38 12.14 -5.62
CA GLY A 221 -10.95 10.86 -5.25
C GLY A 221 -10.80 10.45 -3.77
N ALA A 222 -11.77 9.71 -3.29
CA ALA A 222 -11.75 9.06 -1.99
C ALA A 222 -10.98 7.74 -2.07
N VAL A 223 -10.23 7.40 -1.01
CA VAL A 223 -9.60 6.10 -0.85
C VAL A 223 -10.51 5.25 0.04
N ASN A 224 -11.10 4.22 -0.52
CA ASN A 224 -11.90 3.24 0.23
C ASN A 224 -11.04 2.02 0.57
N VAL A 225 -11.09 1.58 1.81
CA VAL A 225 -10.43 0.37 2.29
C VAL A 225 -11.51 -0.69 2.45
N VAL A 226 -11.34 -1.82 1.80
CA VAL A 226 -12.24 -2.98 1.91
C VAL A 226 -11.50 -4.08 2.65
N GLU A 227 -12.04 -4.49 3.79
CA GLU A 227 -11.67 -5.70 4.50
C GLU A 227 -12.46 -6.87 3.90
N ASP A 228 -11.88 -8.06 3.84
CA ASP A 228 -12.51 -9.21 3.20
C ASP A 228 -13.95 -9.42 3.72
N GLY A 229 -14.92 -8.97 2.94
CA GLY A 229 -16.36 -9.11 3.20
C GLY A 229 -17.09 -7.93 3.85
N SER A 230 -16.41 -6.84 4.26
CA SER A 230 -17.08 -5.64 4.77
C SER A 230 -16.50 -4.36 4.18
N GLU A 231 -17.32 -3.57 3.50
CA GLU A 231 -16.94 -2.23 3.00
C GLU A 231 -16.93 -1.23 4.17
N VAL A 232 -15.74 -0.73 4.51
CA VAL A 232 -15.60 0.40 5.43
C VAL A 232 -15.32 1.65 4.62
N SER A 233 -16.34 2.46 4.37
CA SER A 233 -16.17 3.78 3.75
C SER A 233 -15.64 4.78 4.77
N VAL A 234 -14.50 5.37 4.50
CA VAL A 234 -13.94 6.44 5.34
C VAL A 234 -13.90 7.72 4.52
N GLY A 235 -14.90 8.56 4.71
CA GLY A 235 -14.98 9.89 4.11
C GLY A 235 -13.86 10.83 4.58
N PRO A 236 -13.60 11.92 3.86
CA PRO A 236 -12.58 12.90 4.25
C PRO A 236 -12.98 13.57 5.56
N ARG A 237 -12.14 13.48 6.59
CA ARG A 237 -12.24 14.40 7.73
C ARG A 237 -11.75 15.76 7.28
N THR A 238 -12.65 16.72 7.22
CA THR A 238 -12.33 18.15 7.12
C THR A 238 -11.54 18.56 8.35
N ILE A 239 -10.38 19.16 8.17
CA ILE A 239 -9.65 19.95 9.18
C ILE A 239 -9.92 21.41 8.86
#